data_b2f3507ccf48893caf1f38360d3761b7
#
_entry.id   b2f3507ccf48893caf1f38360d3761b7
#
_cell.length_a   1.000
_cell.length_b   1.000
_cell.length_c   1.000
_cell.angle_alpha   90.00
_cell.angle_beta   90.00
_cell.angle_gamma   90.00
#
_symmetry.space_group_name_H-M   'P 1'
#
loop_
_entity.id
_entity.type
_entity.pdbx_description
1 polymer ?
#
loop_
_entity_poly.entity_id
_entity_poly.type
_entity_poly.pdbx_seq_one_letter_code
_entity_poly.pdbx_strand_id
1 'polypeptide(L)'
;RNIGLSDTLKRYVRDRQTDRLRFEVVEAFDLPAKYAGVGLARKIAMDLSAAFFYRNGRIDAPILSLDADTWVEPNYLEEVVRYFQEKSVAGVSIAYAHRLEEADMTVQAREAIMKYELYLRYYRLALEYTGHPHAYHCIGSAFAVRTLDYVAQGGMNKRQAGEDFYFLQKLIATGRYATLQSTQVYPS
;
A
#
# COMPACT_ATOMS: atom_id res chain seq x y z
N ARG A 1 -18.12 10.20 15.04
CA ARG A 1 -18.32 10.26 13.57
C ARG A 1 -17.45 11.39 13.03
N ASN A 2 -16.55 11.10 12.08
CA ASN A 2 -15.61 12.08 11.51
C ASN A 2 -16.22 12.93 10.37
N ILE A 3 -17.45 13.42 10.55
CA ILE A 3 -18.13 14.22 9.51
C ILE A 3 -17.33 15.50 9.21
N GLY A 4 -16.82 16.18 10.22
CA GLY A 4 -16.00 17.38 10.03
C GLY A 4 -14.67 17.12 9.31
N LEU A 5 -14.09 15.93 9.45
CA LEU A 5 -12.89 15.53 8.70
C LEU A 5 -13.23 15.32 7.21
N SER A 6 -14.36 14.68 6.90
CA SER A 6 -14.79 14.48 5.52
C SER A 6 -14.97 15.80 4.79
N ASP A 7 -15.66 16.77 5.40
CA ASP A 7 -15.86 18.09 4.80
C ASP A 7 -14.55 18.85 4.59
N THR A 8 -13.62 18.72 5.53
CA THR A 8 -12.29 19.32 5.43
C THR A 8 -11.50 18.67 4.28
N LEU A 9 -11.51 17.34 4.15
CA LEU A 9 -10.86 16.62 3.06
C LEU A 9 -11.46 16.98 1.71
N LYS A 10 -12.79 17.02 1.58
CA LYS A 10 -13.45 17.40 0.32
C LYS A 10 -13.07 18.80 -0.14
N ARG A 11 -12.97 19.76 0.79
CA ARG A 11 -12.51 21.13 0.49
C ARG A 11 -11.04 21.12 0.06
N TYR A 12 -10.17 20.48 0.83
CA TYR A 12 -8.74 20.36 0.52
C TYR A 12 -8.48 19.77 -0.87
N VAL A 13 -9.18 18.70 -1.21
CA VAL A 13 -9.09 17.98 -2.47
C VAL A 13 -9.58 18.83 -3.63
N ARG A 14 -10.72 19.56 -3.46
CA ARG A 14 -11.27 20.43 -4.51
C ARG A 14 -10.27 21.49 -4.97
N ASP A 15 -9.57 22.09 -4.02
CA ASP A 15 -8.63 23.17 -4.29
C ASP A 15 -7.29 22.68 -4.94
N ARG A 16 -7.06 21.36 -4.97
CA ARG A 16 -5.83 20.75 -5.47
C ARG A 16 -5.99 19.86 -6.70
N GLN A 17 -7.18 19.78 -7.25
CA GLN A 17 -7.43 19.07 -8.50
C GLN A 17 -6.74 19.78 -9.67
N THR A 18 -6.12 19.00 -10.56
CA THR A 18 -5.55 19.49 -11.81
C THR A 18 -5.90 18.53 -12.95
N ASP A 19 -5.59 18.90 -14.18
CA ASP A 19 -5.78 18.02 -15.34
C ASP A 19 -4.97 16.71 -15.23
N ARG A 20 -3.89 16.72 -14.45
CA ARG A 20 -3.00 15.56 -14.25
C ARG A 20 -3.19 14.85 -12.93
N LEU A 21 -3.86 15.47 -11.96
CA LEU A 21 -4.02 14.97 -10.60
C LEU A 21 -5.49 15.07 -10.20
N ARG A 22 -6.11 13.93 -10.03
CA ARG A 22 -7.50 13.81 -9.61
C ARG A 22 -7.57 13.14 -8.25
N PHE A 23 -8.33 13.75 -7.35
CA PHE A 23 -8.62 13.19 -6.03
C PHE A 23 -10.10 12.81 -5.93
N GLU A 24 -10.38 11.76 -5.20
CA GLU A 24 -11.74 11.34 -4.84
C GLU A 24 -11.80 11.02 -3.36
N VAL A 25 -12.80 11.56 -2.67
CA VAL A 25 -13.07 11.25 -1.26
C VAL A 25 -14.24 10.30 -1.19
N VAL A 26 -14.00 9.09 -0.70
CA VAL A 26 -15.01 8.05 -0.57
C VAL A 26 -15.50 8.00 0.86
N GLU A 27 -16.78 8.30 1.07
CA GLU A 27 -17.44 8.19 2.37
C GLU A 27 -18.06 6.81 2.55
N ALA A 28 -17.69 6.12 3.61
CA ALA A 28 -18.16 4.78 3.94
C ALA A 28 -18.48 4.69 5.45
N PHE A 29 -19.48 5.48 5.90
CA PHE A 29 -19.80 5.62 7.32
C PHE A 29 -20.71 4.52 7.88
N ASP A 30 -21.58 3.94 7.06
CA ASP A 30 -22.59 2.97 7.50
C ASP A 30 -22.19 1.53 7.19
N LEU A 31 -20.91 1.22 7.41
CA LEU A 31 -20.40 -0.13 7.21
C LEU A 31 -20.80 -1.04 8.39
N PRO A 32 -21.16 -2.32 8.10
CA PRO A 32 -21.40 -3.29 9.16
C PRO A 32 -20.18 -3.43 10.08
N ALA A 33 -20.36 -3.33 11.39
CA ALA A 33 -19.29 -3.38 12.38
C ALA A 33 -18.34 -4.58 12.21
N LYS A 34 -18.87 -5.72 11.76
CA LYS A 34 -18.10 -6.94 11.46
C LYS A 34 -16.99 -6.72 10.42
N TYR A 35 -17.18 -5.79 9.49
CA TYR A 35 -16.26 -5.54 8.38
C TYR A 35 -15.60 -4.16 8.46
N ALA A 36 -16.03 -3.32 9.42
CA ALA A 36 -15.45 -2.00 9.60
C ALA A 36 -13.99 -2.10 10.06
N GLY A 37 -13.08 -1.69 9.19
CA GLY A 37 -11.63 -1.77 9.44
C GLY A 37 -10.83 -1.40 8.20
N VAL A 38 -9.51 -1.37 8.36
CA VAL A 38 -8.55 -0.96 7.33
C VAL A 38 -8.68 -1.82 6.05
N GLY A 39 -8.91 -3.12 6.17
CA GLY A 39 -9.03 -4.02 5.02
C GLY A 39 -10.23 -3.68 4.12
N LEU A 40 -11.40 -3.35 4.70
CA LEU A 40 -12.54 -2.94 3.88
C LEU A 40 -12.33 -1.54 3.29
N ALA A 41 -11.75 -0.60 4.03
CA ALA A 41 -11.44 0.72 3.52
C ALA A 41 -10.47 0.64 2.32
N ARG A 42 -9.38 -0.10 2.47
CA ARG A 42 -8.40 -0.36 1.41
C ARG A 42 -9.04 -1.06 0.21
N LYS A 43 -9.89 -2.07 0.46
CA LYS A 43 -10.62 -2.75 -0.61
C LYS A 43 -11.51 -1.78 -1.41
N ILE A 44 -12.28 -0.93 -0.76
CA ILE A 44 -13.17 0.04 -1.44
C ILE A 44 -12.33 0.96 -2.34
N ALA A 45 -11.25 1.54 -1.83
CA ALA A 45 -10.39 2.43 -2.60
C ALA A 45 -9.73 1.72 -3.78
N MET A 46 -9.21 0.51 -3.58
CA MET A 46 -8.55 -0.27 -4.65
C MET A 46 -9.56 -0.78 -5.70
N ASP A 47 -10.76 -1.21 -5.30
CA ASP A 47 -11.83 -1.62 -6.23
C ASP A 47 -12.26 -0.44 -7.12
N LEU A 48 -12.39 0.76 -6.55
CA LEU A 48 -12.70 1.98 -7.32
C LEU A 48 -11.57 2.34 -8.29
N SER A 49 -10.32 2.23 -7.84
CA SER A 49 -9.14 2.45 -8.68
C SER A 49 -9.09 1.44 -9.83
N ALA A 50 -9.36 0.17 -9.56
CA ALA A 50 -9.42 -0.88 -10.58
C ALA A 50 -10.54 -0.60 -11.61
N ALA A 51 -11.72 -0.20 -11.14
CA ALA A 51 -12.84 0.16 -12.02
C ALA A 51 -12.51 1.40 -12.87
N PHE A 52 -11.83 2.39 -12.31
CA PHE A 52 -11.36 3.57 -13.04
C PHE A 52 -10.38 3.19 -14.15
N PHE A 53 -9.36 2.39 -13.85
CA PHE A 53 -8.38 1.96 -14.83
C PHE A 53 -9.00 1.08 -15.92
N TYR A 54 -9.91 0.18 -15.56
CA TYR A 54 -10.63 -0.66 -16.50
C TYR A 54 -11.43 0.19 -17.50
N ARG A 55 -12.23 1.15 -17.03
CA ARG A 55 -13.05 2.04 -17.88
C ARG A 55 -12.23 2.90 -18.82
N ASN A 56 -10.98 3.20 -18.45
CA ASN A 56 -10.07 4.01 -19.26
C ASN A 56 -9.08 3.17 -20.09
N GLY A 57 -9.28 1.85 -20.18
CA GLY A 57 -8.39 0.95 -20.93
C GLY A 57 -6.98 0.81 -20.36
N ARG A 58 -6.78 1.13 -19.09
CA ARG A 58 -5.47 1.16 -18.39
C ARG A 58 -5.32 -0.03 -17.43
N ILE A 59 -5.69 -1.22 -17.84
CA ILE A 59 -5.66 -2.43 -16.99
C ILE A 59 -4.24 -2.84 -16.54
N ASP A 60 -3.22 -2.33 -17.21
CA ASP A 60 -1.81 -2.55 -16.83
C ASP A 60 -1.27 -1.53 -15.81
N ALA A 61 -2.03 -0.48 -15.51
CA ALA A 61 -1.62 0.53 -14.55
C ALA A 61 -1.48 -0.06 -13.13
N PRO A 62 -0.49 0.38 -12.34
CA PRO A 62 -0.35 -0.04 -10.97
C PRO A 62 -1.36 0.67 -10.06
N ILE A 63 -1.94 -0.08 -9.13
CA ILE A 63 -2.67 0.43 -7.96
C ILE A 63 -1.69 0.42 -6.79
N LEU A 64 -1.49 1.56 -6.16
CA LEU A 64 -0.60 1.73 -5.03
C LEU A 64 -1.41 1.80 -3.74
N SER A 65 -0.93 1.12 -2.71
CA SER A 65 -1.52 1.18 -1.37
C SER A 65 -0.65 2.03 -0.45
N LEU A 66 -1.25 3.07 0.12
CA LEU A 66 -0.58 3.99 1.02
C LEU A 66 -1.52 4.36 2.17
N ASP A 67 -1.03 4.37 3.39
CA ASP A 67 -1.79 4.84 4.55
C ASP A 67 -1.65 6.36 4.69
N ALA A 68 -2.62 7.01 5.32
CA ALA A 68 -2.72 8.47 5.36
C ALA A 68 -1.57 9.15 6.13
N ASP A 69 -0.89 8.41 6.97
CA ASP A 69 0.24 8.84 7.82
C ASP A 69 1.61 8.38 7.29
N THR A 70 1.64 7.81 6.09
CA THR A 70 2.87 7.33 5.45
C THR A 70 3.47 8.40 4.54
N TRP A 71 4.75 8.68 4.72
CA TRP A 71 5.54 9.53 3.82
C TRP A 71 6.17 8.72 2.70
N VAL A 72 6.48 9.38 1.59
CA VAL A 72 7.11 8.74 0.43
C VAL A 72 8.24 9.61 -0.10
N GLU A 73 9.19 8.96 -0.77
CA GLU A 73 10.23 9.68 -1.52
C GLU A 73 9.63 10.51 -2.67
N PRO A 74 10.25 11.63 -3.05
CA PRO A 74 9.76 12.48 -4.15
C PRO A 74 9.59 11.74 -5.48
N ASN A 75 10.41 10.72 -5.75
CA ASN A 75 10.38 9.90 -6.97
C ASN A 75 9.41 8.71 -6.89
N TYR A 76 8.63 8.58 -5.81
CA TYR A 76 7.82 7.39 -5.51
C TYR A 76 6.89 6.98 -6.66
N LEU A 77 6.07 7.89 -7.15
CA LEU A 77 5.11 7.58 -8.22
C LEU A 77 5.83 7.25 -9.54
N GLU A 78 6.87 8.00 -9.87
CA GLU A 78 7.65 7.80 -11.08
C GLU A 78 8.32 6.42 -11.09
N GLU A 79 9.00 6.05 -10.00
CA GLU A 79 9.71 4.79 -9.89
C GLU A 79 8.76 3.59 -9.93
N VAL A 80 7.61 3.67 -9.24
CA VAL A 80 6.62 2.58 -9.29
C VAL A 80 6.09 2.42 -10.71
N VAL A 81 5.65 3.50 -11.36
CA VAL A 81 5.11 3.43 -12.73
C VAL A 81 6.14 2.90 -13.70
N ARG A 82 7.38 3.41 -13.66
CA ARG A 82 8.49 2.96 -14.50
C ARG A 82 8.74 1.46 -14.32
N TYR A 83 8.79 0.98 -13.07
CA TYR A 83 9.04 -0.43 -12.79
C TYR A 83 7.98 -1.35 -13.39
N PHE A 84 6.69 -0.97 -13.29
CA PHE A 84 5.59 -1.75 -13.88
C PHE A 84 5.56 -1.69 -15.41
N GLN A 85 6.12 -0.65 -16.02
CA GLN A 85 6.27 -0.56 -17.48
C GLN A 85 7.42 -1.43 -17.99
N GLU A 86 8.54 -1.46 -17.27
CA GLU A 86 9.74 -2.20 -17.66
C GLU A 86 9.69 -3.68 -17.29
N LYS A 87 8.94 -4.05 -16.27
CA LYS A 87 8.88 -5.42 -15.72
C LYS A 87 7.49 -6.01 -15.76
N SER A 88 7.42 -7.27 -16.18
CA SER A 88 6.16 -8.04 -16.18
C SER A 88 5.86 -8.60 -14.79
N VAL A 89 5.64 -7.72 -13.81
CA VAL A 89 5.31 -8.10 -12.43
C VAL A 89 3.81 -8.00 -12.17
N ALA A 90 3.30 -8.88 -11.32
CA ALA A 90 1.93 -8.83 -10.78
C ALA A 90 1.82 -7.81 -9.66
N GLY A 91 2.88 -7.68 -8.85
CA GLY A 91 2.96 -6.74 -7.75
C GLY A 91 4.36 -6.62 -7.19
N VAL A 92 4.55 -5.64 -6.33
CA VAL A 92 5.81 -5.37 -5.66
C VAL A 92 5.59 -5.00 -4.19
N SER A 93 6.49 -5.43 -3.31
CA SER A 93 6.75 -4.76 -2.04
C SER A 93 7.72 -3.60 -2.29
N ILE A 94 7.45 -2.44 -1.72
CA ILE A 94 8.29 -1.25 -1.84
C ILE A 94 9.19 -1.17 -0.61
N ALA A 95 10.45 -0.76 -0.80
CA ALA A 95 11.37 -0.55 0.31
C ALA A 95 10.76 0.42 1.34
N TYR A 96 10.99 0.16 2.62
CA TYR A 96 10.47 0.97 3.71
C TYR A 96 11.52 1.20 4.79
N ALA A 97 11.35 2.28 5.52
CA ALA A 97 12.03 2.56 6.78
C ALA A 97 11.16 3.48 7.64
N HIS A 98 11.24 3.37 8.95
CA HIS A 98 10.59 4.32 9.83
C HIS A 98 11.48 5.55 10.03
N ARG A 99 10.86 6.71 10.19
CA ARG A 99 11.57 7.97 10.46
C ARG A 99 11.97 8.02 11.93
N LEU A 100 13.27 7.96 12.18
CA LEU A 100 13.82 7.94 13.55
C LEU A 100 14.14 9.33 14.11
N GLU A 101 13.95 10.39 13.31
CA GLU A 101 14.35 11.76 13.63
C GLU A 101 13.15 12.68 13.93
N GLU A 102 12.00 12.12 14.30
CA GLU A 102 10.84 12.93 14.68
C GLU A 102 11.08 13.62 16.04
N ALA A 103 10.75 14.92 16.09
CA ALA A 103 11.14 15.79 17.22
C ALA A 103 10.56 15.37 18.58
N ASP A 104 9.43 14.66 18.58
CA ASP A 104 8.68 14.17 19.73
C ASP A 104 8.88 12.69 20.03
N MET A 105 9.73 12.00 19.26
CA MET A 105 10.03 10.59 19.48
C MET A 105 10.93 10.40 20.71
N THR A 106 10.45 9.63 21.69
CA THR A 106 11.25 9.26 22.86
C THR A 106 12.39 8.31 22.48
N VAL A 107 13.46 8.27 23.28
CA VAL A 107 14.58 7.34 23.09
C VAL A 107 14.07 5.89 23.09
N GLN A 108 13.17 5.55 24.00
CA GLN A 108 12.58 4.21 24.09
C GLN A 108 11.77 3.83 22.85
N ALA A 109 10.99 4.76 22.29
CA ALA A 109 10.23 4.54 21.06
C ALA A 109 11.18 4.30 19.87
N ARG A 110 12.23 5.11 19.75
CA ARG A 110 13.26 4.95 18.72
C ARG A 110 13.92 3.57 18.79
N GLU A 111 14.36 3.16 19.98
CA GLU A 111 14.96 1.83 20.15
C GLU A 111 13.98 0.69 19.83
N ALA A 112 12.70 0.84 20.21
CA ALA A 112 11.67 -0.16 19.90
C ALA A 112 11.47 -0.30 18.40
N ILE A 113 11.38 0.80 17.65
CA ILE A 113 11.25 0.81 16.19
C ILE A 113 12.49 0.19 15.52
N MET A 114 13.69 0.56 15.96
CA MET A 114 14.93 -0.03 15.43
C MET A 114 14.98 -1.55 15.61
N LYS A 115 14.61 -2.04 16.79
CA LYS A 115 14.54 -3.48 17.09
C LYS A 115 13.47 -4.17 16.25
N TYR A 116 12.31 -3.53 16.05
CA TYR A 116 11.24 -4.04 15.22
C TYR A 116 11.66 -4.15 13.75
N GLU A 117 12.26 -3.10 13.18
CA GLU A 117 12.79 -3.16 11.81
C GLU A 117 13.87 -4.24 11.63
N LEU A 118 14.80 -4.32 12.59
CA LEU A 118 15.85 -5.35 12.56
C LEU A 118 15.23 -6.74 12.57
N TYR A 119 14.22 -6.96 13.42
CA TYR A 119 13.48 -8.23 13.47
C TYR A 119 12.82 -8.57 12.14
N LEU A 120 12.11 -7.63 11.53
CA LEU A 120 11.43 -7.87 10.24
C LEU A 120 12.44 -8.19 9.12
N ARG A 121 13.57 -7.45 9.07
CA ARG A 121 14.63 -7.68 8.08
C ARG A 121 15.30 -9.05 8.30
N TYR A 122 15.61 -9.39 9.54
CA TYR A 122 16.15 -10.69 9.90
C TYR A 122 15.19 -11.82 9.53
N TYR A 123 13.91 -11.67 9.88
CA TYR A 123 12.91 -12.68 9.55
C TYR A 123 12.78 -12.92 8.04
N ARG A 124 12.72 -11.84 7.24
CA ARG A 124 12.72 -11.97 5.78
C ARG A 124 13.96 -12.67 5.25
N LEU A 125 15.13 -12.29 5.72
CA LEU A 125 16.39 -12.91 5.32
C LEU A 125 16.45 -14.40 5.70
N ALA A 126 15.95 -14.78 6.87
CA ALA A 126 15.87 -16.17 7.30
C ALA A 126 14.93 -16.99 6.37
N LEU A 127 13.79 -16.43 5.98
CA LEU A 127 12.90 -17.05 4.99
C LEU A 127 13.58 -17.21 3.63
N GLU A 128 14.29 -16.19 3.18
CA GLU A 128 15.05 -16.21 1.92
C GLU A 128 16.15 -17.28 1.95
N TYR A 129 16.91 -17.35 3.04
CA TYR A 129 17.95 -18.35 3.25
C TYR A 129 17.41 -19.80 3.20
N THR A 130 16.20 -20.03 3.70
CA THR A 130 15.55 -21.36 3.63
C THR A 130 14.89 -21.65 2.29
N GLY A 131 14.96 -20.74 1.30
CA GLY A 131 14.29 -20.88 0.02
C GLY A 131 12.76 -20.75 0.11
N HIS A 132 12.23 -20.12 1.16
CA HIS A 132 10.80 -19.96 1.34
C HIS A 132 10.23 -19.00 0.28
N PRO A 133 9.16 -19.38 -0.46
CA PRO A 133 8.67 -18.59 -1.59
C PRO A 133 8.04 -17.24 -1.20
N HIS A 134 7.69 -17.07 0.06
CA HIS A 134 7.06 -15.84 0.59
C HIS A 134 8.03 -14.96 1.38
N ALA A 135 9.32 -14.90 0.99
CA ALA A 135 10.35 -14.08 1.63
C ALA A 135 10.25 -12.59 1.25
N TYR A 136 9.07 -12.01 1.44
CA TYR A 136 8.76 -10.60 1.14
C TYR A 136 8.20 -9.89 2.37
N HIS A 137 8.42 -8.57 2.45
CA HIS A 137 7.72 -7.75 3.42
C HIS A 137 6.27 -7.53 2.99
N CYS A 138 5.32 -7.81 3.88
CA CYS A 138 3.89 -7.62 3.66
C CYS A 138 3.43 -6.44 4.53
N ILE A 139 3.61 -5.22 4.04
CA ILE A 139 3.26 -3.98 4.74
C ILE A 139 2.19 -3.27 3.93
N GLY A 140 1.06 -2.97 4.56
CA GLY A 140 -0.14 -2.43 3.91
C GLY A 140 0.06 -1.10 3.20
N SER A 141 0.98 -0.26 3.68
CA SER A 141 1.35 1.03 3.09
C SER A 141 2.54 0.95 2.13
N ALA A 142 3.11 -0.23 1.87
CA ALA A 142 4.35 -0.39 1.12
C ALA A 142 4.24 -1.43 0.00
N PHE A 143 3.15 -1.42 -0.77
CA PHE A 143 3.03 -2.29 -1.94
C PHE A 143 2.30 -1.62 -3.10
N ALA A 144 2.55 -2.15 -4.29
CA ALA A 144 1.77 -1.84 -5.48
C ALA A 144 1.40 -3.13 -6.22
N VAL A 145 0.28 -3.12 -6.93
CA VAL A 145 -0.25 -4.26 -7.69
C VAL A 145 -0.74 -3.82 -9.05
N ARG A 146 -0.47 -4.60 -10.10
CA ARG A 146 -1.05 -4.37 -11.42
C ARG A 146 -2.57 -4.54 -11.38
N THR A 147 -3.30 -3.64 -11.98
CA THR A 147 -4.78 -3.66 -11.96
C THR A 147 -5.35 -5.00 -12.43
N LEU A 148 -4.85 -5.57 -13.52
CA LEU A 148 -5.28 -6.87 -14.03
C LEU A 148 -5.07 -7.98 -12.99
N ASP A 149 -3.90 -8.01 -12.34
CA ASP A 149 -3.57 -9.01 -11.34
C ASP A 149 -4.37 -8.80 -10.04
N TYR A 150 -4.67 -7.55 -9.65
CA TYR A 150 -5.56 -7.25 -8.55
C TYR A 150 -6.95 -7.88 -8.75
N VAL A 151 -7.52 -7.69 -9.94
CA VAL A 151 -8.84 -8.25 -10.29
C VAL A 151 -8.79 -9.77 -10.39
N ALA A 152 -7.75 -10.33 -11.03
CA ALA A 152 -7.57 -11.78 -11.16
C ALA A 152 -7.48 -12.51 -9.80
N GLN A 153 -6.94 -11.85 -8.77
CA GLN A 153 -6.87 -12.40 -7.42
C GLN A 153 -8.16 -12.17 -6.58
N GLY A 154 -9.22 -11.62 -7.19
CA GLY A 154 -10.48 -11.31 -6.53
C GLY A 154 -10.43 -10.09 -5.61
N GLY A 155 -9.40 -9.25 -5.76
CA GLY A 155 -9.21 -8.03 -5.01
C GLY A 155 -8.78 -8.23 -3.54
N MET A 156 -8.71 -7.11 -2.82
CA MET A 156 -8.33 -7.07 -1.41
C MET A 156 -9.31 -7.81 -0.51
N ASN A 157 -8.81 -8.38 0.58
CA ASN A 157 -9.62 -9.06 1.60
C ASN A 157 -10.38 -8.06 2.50
N LYS A 158 -11.52 -8.49 3.05
CA LYS A 158 -12.33 -7.71 4.00
C LYS A 158 -11.95 -7.97 5.47
N ARG A 159 -10.73 -8.43 5.73
CA ARG A 159 -10.29 -8.73 7.11
C ARG A 159 -10.04 -7.43 7.87
N GLN A 160 -10.23 -7.45 9.17
CA GLN A 160 -9.96 -6.30 10.04
C GLN A 160 -8.46 -6.10 10.29
N ALA A 161 -7.67 -7.18 10.20
CA ALA A 161 -6.22 -7.16 10.34
C ALA A 161 -5.56 -8.24 9.47
N GLY A 162 -4.31 -7.98 9.02
CA GLY A 162 -3.54 -8.88 8.17
C GLY A 162 -4.13 -9.05 6.76
N GLU A 163 -4.98 -8.15 6.33
CA GLU A 163 -5.60 -8.16 5.00
C GLU A 163 -4.54 -8.05 3.89
N ASP A 164 -3.51 -7.26 4.13
CA ASP A 164 -2.34 -7.08 3.26
C ASP A 164 -1.56 -8.38 3.11
N PHE A 165 -1.22 -9.03 4.21
CA PHE A 165 -0.51 -10.31 4.21
C PHE A 165 -1.24 -11.37 3.37
N TYR A 166 -2.52 -11.60 3.64
CA TYR A 166 -3.30 -12.60 2.90
C TYR A 166 -3.54 -12.24 1.44
N PHE A 167 -3.59 -10.95 1.11
CA PHE A 167 -3.70 -10.51 -0.27
C PHE A 167 -2.37 -10.71 -1.01
N LEU A 168 -1.28 -10.25 -0.42
CA LEU A 168 0.04 -10.33 -1.02
C LEU A 168 0.51 -11.78 -1.22
N GLN A 169 0.15 -12.70 -0.32
CA GLN A 169 0.42 -14.12 -0.52
C GLN A 169 -0.15 -14.66 -1.84
N LYS A 170 -1.34 -14.23 -2.26
CA LYS A 170 -1.92 -14.63 -3.55
C LYS A 170 -1.09 -14.10 -4.72
N LEU A 171 -0.62 -12.86 -4.62
CA LEU A 171 0.24 -12.26 -5.66
C LEU A 171 1.62 -12.92 -5.71
N ILE A 172 2.23 -13.18 -4.57
CA ILE A 172 3.52 -13.86 -4.47
C ILE A 172 3.44 -15.25 -5.12
N ALA A 173 2.36 -15.98 -4.88
CA ALA A 173 2.13 -17.30 -5.47
C ALA A 173 2.06 -17.31 -7.01
N THR A 174 1.87 -16.15 -7.65
CA THR A 174 1.93 -16.05 -9.12
C THR A 174 3.34 -16.20 -9.70
N GLY A 175 4.38 -16.16 -8.88
CA GLY A 175 5.79 -16.14 -9.30
C GLY A 175 6.23 -14.84 -10.00
N ARG A 176 5.35 -13.81 -10.04
CA ARG A 176 5.60 -12.51 -10.67
C ARG A 176 5.58 -11.37 -9.64
N TYR A 177 6.10 -11.63 -8.45
CA TYR A 177 6.20 -10.66 -7.37
C TYR A 177 7.66 -10.28 -7.12
N ALA A 178 7.94 -9.03 -6.80
CA ALA A 178 9.29 -8.52 -6.63
C ALA A 178 9.39 -7.52 -5.47
N THR A 179 10.60 -7.07 -5.16
CA THR A 179 10.87 -5.94 -4.26
C THR A 179 11.39 -4.76 -5.08
N LEU A 180 10.74 -3.60 -4.96
CA LEU A 180 11.18 -2.33 -5.53
C LEU A 180 12.02 -1.58 -4.51
N GLN A 181 13.29 -1.31 -4.86
CA GLN A 181 14.28 -0.67 -3.97
C GLN A 181 14.71 0.72 -4.43
N SER A 182 14.29 1.17 -5.63
CA SER A 182 14.69 2.47 -6.17
C SER A 182 13.90 3.66 -5.61
N THR A 183 12.92 3.38 -4.78
CA THR A 183 12.17 4.36 -3.98
C THR A 183 11.80 3.76 -2.64
N GLN A 184 11.34 4.59 -1.70
CA GLN A 184 11.08 4.17 -0.32
C GLN A 184 9.83 4.83 0.24
N VAL A 185 9.16 4.14 1.15
CA VAL A 185 8.07 4.66 1.95
C VAL A 185 8.47 4.70 3.43
N TYR A 186 7.85 5.60 4.17
CA TYR A 186 8.12 5.82 5.59
C TYR A 186 6.80 5.74 6.36
N PRO A 187 6.38 4.54 6.80
CA PRO A 187 5.24 4.37 7.69
C PRO A 187 5.47 5.09 9.02
N SER A 188 4.40 5.57 9.66
CA SER A 188 4.46 6.19 10.99
C SER A 188 4.65 5.17 12.12
#